data_b62297aff54eadc85c16da9cf319abed
#
_entry.id   b62297aff54eadc85c16da9cf319abed
#
_cell.length_a   1.000
_cell.length_b   1.000
_cell.length_c   1.000
_cell.angle_alpha   90.00
_cell.angle_beta   90.00
_cell.angle_gamma   90.00
#
_symmetry.space_group_name_H-M   'P 1'
#
loop_
_entity.id
_entity.type
_entity.pdbx_description
1 polymer ?
#
loop_
_entity_poly.entity_id
_entity_poly.type
_entity_poly.pdbx_seq_one_letter_code
_entity_poly.pdbx_strand_id
1 'polypeptide(L)'
;MRQELGINLLVYKEKLDQGTAQSTLLKAIKDQGISLAEVRREYIKEASEFQAIAKEASQNDMTLYYSVPEKMVEDKVPNKNLTTYLEEAKKMNIQNVKFNIGSLNEIDQAGAEELKNILSKYEMTYTIENDQTDENGTFACTKETLEQIRKYGLPIGYTMDLGNWYWQKEDPEKSFKELKDQITIFHLKNIAFENEKPGTVMLEDGVIPWKKMIEKLGNEVKVLIEYPMDEEKIADQIEIVKEAK
;
A
#
# COMPACT_ATOMS: atom_id res chain seq x y z
N MET A 1 -18.44 -7.27 3.74
CA MET A 1 -17.46 -6.27 4.24
C MET A 1 -18.04 -4.85 4.01
N ARG A 2 -17.71 -3.87 4.87
CA ARG A 2 -18.20 -2.48 4.76
C ARG A 2 -17.22 -1.57 4.02
N GLN A 3 -15.93 -1.89 4.12
CA GLN A 3 -14.83 -1.17 3.50
C GLN A 3 -14.80 -1.47 1.99
N GLU A 4 -14.27 -0.54 1.20
CA GLU A 4 -14.00 -0.79 -0.21
C GLU A 4 -12.82 -1.76 -0.35
N LEU A 5 -13.01 -2.82 -1.13
CA LEU A 5 -11.99 -3.82 -1.44
C LEU A 5 -11.26 -3.44 -2.73
N GLY A 6 -9.95 -3.45 -2.66
CA GLY A 6 -9.03 -3.28 -3.78
C GLY A 6 -8.04 -4.44 -3.91
N ILE A 7 -7.30 -4.41 -5.01
CA ILE A 7 -6.24 -5.37 -5.33
C ILE A 7 -4.94 -4.63 -5.61
N ASN A 8 -3.88 -4.95 -4.87
CA ASN A 8 -2.53 -4.60 -5.27
C ASN A 8 -2.06 -5.59 -6.35
N LEU A 9 -1.51 -5.08 -7.44
CA LEU A 9 -1.10 -5.91 -8.59
C LEU A 9 -0.01 -6.94 -8.27
N LEU A 10 0.58 -6.88 -7.06
CA LEU A 10 1.48 -7.92 -6.58
C LEU A 10 0.85 -9.33 -6.57
N VAL A 11 -0.48 -9.44 -6.53
CA VAL A 11 -1.17 -10.73 -6.65
C VAL A 11 -0.82 -11.47 -7.94
N TYR A 12 -0.46 -10.73 -9.00
CA TYR A 12 0.00 -11.25 -10.29
C TYR A 12 1.52 -11.31 -10.41
N LYS A 13 2.25 -11.42 -9.29
CA LYS A 13 3.74 -11.35 -9.28
C LYS A 13 4.39 -12.22 -10.35
N GLU A 14 3.94 -13.44 -10.57
CA GLU A 14 4.49 -14.33 -11.59
C GLU A 14 4.41 -13.72 -13.00
N LYS A 15 3.25 -13.17 -13.38
CA LYS A 15 3.07 -12.48 -14.67
C LYS A 15 3.92 -11.23 -14.78
N LEU A 16 4.01 -10.47 -13.70
CA LEU A 16 4.81 -9.24 -13.63
C LEU A 16 6.30 -9.54 -13.79
N ASP A 17 6.80 -10.59 -13.14
CA ASP A 17 8.19 -11.05 -13.27
C ASP A 17 8.50 -11.53 -14.69
N GLN A 18 7.51 -12.10 -15.40
CA GLN A 18 7.60 -12.47 -16.81
C GLN A 18 7.51 -11.27 -17.76
N GLY A 19 7.24 -10.07 -17.24
CA GLY A 19 7.19 -8.83 -18.01
C GLY A 19 5.82 -8.48 -18.58
N THR A 20 4.74 -9.08 -18.06
CA THR A 20 3.38 -8.68 -18.40
C THR A 20 3.12 -7.24 -17.96
N ALA A 21 2.64 -6.41 -18.88
CA ALA A 21 2.31 -5.02 -18.60
C ALA A 21 1.10 -4.92 -17.65
N GLN A 22 1.21 -4.09 -16.60
CA GLN A 22 0.17 -3.95 -15.58
C GLN A 22 -1.15 -3.45 -16.16
N SER A 23 -1.12 -2.62 -17.20
CA SER A 23 -2.32 -2.16 -17.89
C SER A 23 -3.21 -3.33 -18.36
N THR A 24 -2.62 -4.44 -18.80
CA THR A 24 -3.37 -5.61 -19.30
C THR A 24 -4.05 -6.41 -18.19
N LEU A 25 -3.67 -6.21 -16.93
CA LEU A 25 -4.21 -6.92 -15.78
C LEU A 25 -5.44 -6.21 -15.16
N LEU A 26 -5.63 -4.92 -15.43
CA LEU A 26 -6.70 -4.13 -14.81
C LEU A 26 -8.09 -4.65 -15.16
N LYS A 27 -8.30 -5.05 -16.42
CA LYS A 27 -9.58 -5.62 -16.82
C LYS A 27 -9.91 -6.92 -16.09
N ALA A 28 -8.92 -7.78 -15.87
CA ALA A 28 -9.12 -9.04 -15.12
C ALA A 28 -9.57 -8.78 -13.67
N ILE A 29 -9.05 -7.73 -13.02
CA ILE A 29 -9.49 -7.28 -11.70
C ILE A 29 -10.95 -6.77 -11.76
N LYS A 30 -11.27 -5.94 -12.76
CA LYS A 30 -12.64 -5.43 -12.94
C LYS A 30 -13.64 -6.55 -13.14
N ASP A 31 -13.28 -7.58 -13.92
CA ASP A 31 -14.13 -8.74 -14.19
C ASP A 31 -14.41 -9.57 -12.90
N GLN A 32 -13.58 -9.43 -11.85
CA GLN A 32 -13.82 -9.97 -10.49
C GLN A 32 -14.72 -9.05 -9.63
N GLY A 33 -15.25 -7.98 -10.20
CA GLY A 33 -16.12 -7.03 -9.50
C GLY A 33 -15.35 -6.08 -8.56
N ILE A 34 -14.06 -5.86 -8.79
CA ILE A 34 -13.21 -4.93 -8.04
C ILE A 34 -12.94 -3.69 -8.92
N SER A 35 -13.11 -2.50 -8.34
CA SER A 35 -12.89 -1.23 -9.06
C SER A 35 -11.70 -0.43 -8.53
N LEU A 36 -11.01 -0.91 -7.50
CA LEU A 36 -9.81 -0.31 -6.93
C LEU A 36 -8.60 -1.20 -7.18
N ALA A 37 -7.58 -0.68 -7.85
CA ALA A 37 -6.32 -1.39 -8.07
C ALA A 37 -5.13 -0.54 -7.66
N GLU A 38 -4.10 -1.16 -7.10
CA GLU A 38 -2.83 -0.51 -6.78
C GLU A 38 -1.74 -1.00 -7.72
N VAL A 39 -1.26 -0.08 -8.56
CA VAL A 39 -0.18 -0.29 -9.53
C VAL A 39 1.17 -0.24 -8.81
N ARG A 40 2.12 -1.03 -9.26
CA ARG A 40 3.46 -1.16 -8.65
C ARG A 40 4.53 -0.54 -9.55
N ARG A 41 5.26 0.45 -9.01
CA ARG A 41 6.26 1.21 -9.76
C ARG A 41 7.39 0.34 -10.30
N GLU A 42 7.87 -0.59 -9.51
CA GLU A 42 9.02 -1.44 -9.84
C GLU A 42 8.81 -2.36 -11.04
N TYR A 43 7.55 -2.55 -11.46
CA TYR A 43 7.19 -3.34 -12.63
C TYR A 43 6.90 -2.51 -13.87
N ILE A 44 6.89 -1.17 -13.79
CA ILE A 44 6.75 -0.30 -14.95
C ILE A 44 8.13 -0.11 -15.60
N LYS A 45 8.31 -0.71 -16.77
CA LYS A 45 9.60 -0.70 -17.48
C LYS A 45 9.72 0.44 -18.49
N GLU A 46 8.59 0.83 -19.08
CA GLU A 46 8.54 1.78 -20.19
C GLU A 46 7.57 2.93 -19.88
N ALA A 47 7.98 4.16 -20.17
CA ALA A 47 7.16 5.35 -19.90
C ALA A 47 5.80 5.36 -20.65
N SER A 48 5.68 4.64 -21.75
CA SER A 48 4.44 4.43 -22.49
C SER A 48 3.38 3.70 -21.71
N GLU A 49 3.77 2.89 -20.70
CA GLU A 49 2.85 2.14 -19.86
C GLU A 49 2.00 3.04 -18.96
N PHE A 50 2.49 4.22 -18.55
CA PHE A 50 1.69 5.16 -17.76
C PHE A 50 0.39 5.55 -18.48
N GLN A 51 0.47 5.84 -19.77
CA GLN A 51 -0.72 6.20 -20.56
C GLN A 51 -1.61 4.98 -20.82
N ALA A 52 -1.03 3.79 -21.01
CA ALA A 52 -1.78 2.56 -21.18
C ALA A 52 -2.58 2.22 -19.92
N ILE A 53 -1.97 2.35 -18.74
CA ILE A 53 -2.63 2.16 -17.43
C ILE A 53 -3.80 3.16 -17.27
N ALA A 54 -3.55 4.46 -17.50
CA ALA A 54 -4.58 5.49 -17.40
C ALA A 54 -5.77 5.21 -18.33
N LYS A 55 -5.50 4.84 -19.59
CA LYS A 55 -6.52 4.52 -20.58
C LYS A 55 -7.35 3.31 -20.16
N GLU A 56 -6.70 2.22 -19.77
CA GLU A 56 -7.39 0.99 -19.38
C GLU A 56 -8.25 1.20 -18.13
N ALA A 57 -7.72 1.92 -17.13
CA ALA A 57 -8.46 2.27 -15.93
C ALA A 57 -9.71 3.11 -16.25
N SER A 58 -9.58 4.11 -17.11
CA SER A 58 -10.70 4.95 -17.54
C SER A 58 -11.76 4.16 -18.31
N GLN A 59 -11.36 3.24 -19.19
CA GLN A 59 -12.28 2.40 -19.97
C GLN A 59 -13.07 1.41 -19.09
N ASN A 60 -12.50 0.99 -17.96
CA ASN A 60 -13.12 0.04 -17.04
C ASN A 60 -13.68 0.71 -15.77
N ASP A 61 -13.74 2.04 -15.71
CA ASP A 61 -14.22 2.78 -14.53
C ASP A 61 -13.54 2.28 -13.24
N MET A 62 -12.20 2.39 -13.22
CA MET A 62 -11.36 1.95 -12.10
C MET A 62 -10.69 3.13 -11.42
N THR A 63 -10.62 3.06 -10.10
CA THR A 63 -9.77 3.91 -9.25
C THR A 63 -8.39 3.29 -9.16
N LEU A 64 -7.36 4.11 -9.31
CA LEU A 64 -5.97 3.65 -9.22
C LEU A 64 -5.23 4.25 -8.03
N TYR A 65 -4.50 3.39 -7.33
CA TYR A 65 -3.47 3.72 -6.35
C TYR A 65 -2.10 3.34 -6.91
N TYR A 66 -1.05 3.90 -6.36
CA TYR A 66 0.32 3.69 -6.83
C TYR A 66 1.26 3.38 -5.69
N SER A 67 1.83 2.20 -5.69
CA SER A 67 2.85 1.77 -4.74
C SER A 67 4.24 2.09 -5.30
N VAL A 68 4.94 2.97 -4.63
CA VAL A 68 6.32 3.37 -4.93
C VAL A 68 7.22 2.84 -3.79
N PRO A 69 8.02 1.78 -4.03
CA PRO A 69 8.87 1.16 -2.99
C PRO A 69 10.13 1.98 -2.73
N GLU A 70 9.95 3.29 -2.60
CA GLU A 70 11.01 4.25 -2.36
C GLU A 70 10.67 5.06 -1.10
N LYS A 71 11.68 5.55 -0.43
CA LYS A 71 11.53 6.37 0.76
C LYS A 71 10.90 7.73 0.41
N MET A 72 9.91 8.16 1.17
CA MET A 72 9.33 9.50 1.00
C MET A 72 10.31 10.60 1.42
N VAL A 73 11.05 10.34 2.49
CA VAL A 73 12.05 11.26 3.06
C VAL A 73 13.38 10.52 3.21
N GLU A 74 14.47 11.15 2.79
CA GLU A 74 15.86 10.68 2.96
C GLU A 74 16.67 11.79 3.61
N ASP A 75 17.51 11.44 4.59
CA ASP A 75 18.35 12.42 5.30
C ASP A 75 17.56 13.65 5.83
N LYS A 76 16.32 13.43 6.30
CA LYS A 76 15.38 14.44 6.85
C LYS A 76 14.83 15.46 5.84
N VAL A 77 15.09 15.26 4.57
CA VAL A 77 14.55 16.09 3.48
C VAL A 77 13.71 15.24 2.52
N PRO A 78 12.77 15.83 1.75
CA PRO A 78 12.03 15.11 0.74
C PRO A 78 12.95 14.37 -0.23
N ASN A 79 12.62 13.13 -0.58
CA ASN A 79 13.37 12.36 -1.54
C ASN A 79 13.53 13.17 -2.85
N LYS A 80 14.76 13.26 -3.35
CA LYS A 80 15.10 14.04 -4.55
C LYS A 80 14.30 13.67 -5.80
N ASN A 81 13.81 12.43 -5.86
CA ASN A 81 12.99 11.92 -6.96
C ASN A 81 11.48 12.02 -6.69
N LEU A 82 11.06 12.56 -5.53
CA LEU A 82 9.65 12.61 -5.13
C LEU A 82 8.77 13.23 -6.23
N THR A 83 9.19 14.37 -6.78
CA THR A 83 8.47 15.03 -7.87
C THR A 83 8.33 14.13 -9.11
N THR A 84 9.35 13.34 -9.44
CA THR A 84 9.29 12.39 -10.57
C THR A 84 8.19 11.35 -10.32
N TYR A 85 8.12 10.78 -9.13
CA TYR A 85 7.10 9.78 -8.79
C TYR A 85 5.68 10.36 -8.82
N LEU A 86 5.52 11.61 -8.38
CA LEU A 86 4.24 12.30 -8.42
C LEU A 86 3.81 12.68 -9.85
N GLU A 87 4.74 13.04 -10.74
CA GLU A 87 4.46 13.23 -12.17
C GLU A 87 4.11 11.91 -12.89
N GLU A 88 4.73 10.79 -12.51
CA GLU A 88 4.34 9.46 -12.98
C GLU A 88 2.90 9.15 -12.56
N ALA A 89 2.58 9.35 -11.29
CA ALA A 89 1.24 9.15 -10.72
C ALA A 89 0.18 10.02 -11.42
N LYS A 90 0.49 11.29 -11.68
CA LYS A 90 -0.39 12.22 -12.40
C LYS A 90 -0.69 11.73 -13.83
N LYS A 91 0.29 11.18 -14.55
CA LYS A 91 0.08 10.61 -15.89
C LYS A 91 -0.89 9.42 -15.90
N MET A 92 -0.95 8.67 -14.81
CA MET A 92 -1.86 7.54 -14.63
C MET A 92 -3.19 7.93 -13.99
N ASN A 93 -3.42 9.19 -13.65
CA ASN A 93 -4.60 9.66 -12.91
C ASN A 93 -4.77 8.95 -11.55
N ILE A 94 -3.66 8.79 -10.83
CA ILE A 94 -3.62 8.12 -9.52
C ILE A 94 -4.31 8.97 -8.45
N GLN A 95 -5.08 8.31 -7.57
CA GLN A 95 -5.73 8.97 -6.44
C GLN A 95 -4.94 8.90 -5.14
N ASN A 96 -4.14 7.86 -4.93
CA ASN A 96 -3.26 7.73 -3.78
C ASN A 96 -1.88 7.19 -4.16
N VAL A 97 -0.82 7.80 -3.62
CA VAL A 97 0.55 7.29 -3.76
C VAL A 97 1.07 6.85 -2.41
N LYS A 98 1.50 5.59 -2.34
CA LYS A 98 2.10 4.99 -1.15
C LYS A 98 3.62 4.95 -1.29
N PHE A 99 4.32 5.35 -0.23
CA PHE A 99 5.78 5.33 -0.12
C PHE A 99 6.24 4.56 1.12
N ASN A 100 7.51 4.17 1.14
CA ASN A 100 8.18 3.77 2.37
C ASN A 100 8.50 5.01 3.22
N ILE A 101 8.59 4.82 4.53
CA ILE A 101 8.77 5.90 5.52
C ILE A 101 10.07 6.69 5.27
N GLY A 102 11.21 6.00 5.17
CA GLY A 102 12.53 6.63 5.18
C GLY A 102 12.81 7.29 6.52
N SER A 103 13.42 8.47 6.51
CA SER A 103 13.72 9.25 7.72
C SER A 103 12.63 10.27 8.09
N LEU A 104 11.37 10.00 7.75
CA LEU A 104 10.24 10.90 8.05
C LEU A 104 9.99 11.05 9.56
N ASN A 105 10.32 10.03 10.37
CA ASN A 105 10.29 10.14 11.84
C ASN A 105 11.28 11.16 12.41
N GLU A 106 12.32 11.50 11.66
CA GLU A 106 13.36 12.45 12.05
C GLU A 106 13.24 13.81 11.33
N ILE A 107 12.20 14.00 10.50
CA ILE A 107 12.03 15.24 9.72
C ILE A 107 11.95 16.45 10.64
N ASP A 108 12.66 17.52 10.29
CA ASP A 108 12.56 18.78 10.97
C ASP A 108 11.51 19.71 10.33
N GLN A 109 11.36 20.93 10.89
CA GLN A 109 10.36 21.87 10.40
C GLN A 109 10.63 22.29 8.95
N ALA A 110 11.89 22.51 8.56
CA ALA A 110 12.23 22.96 7.21
C ALA A 110 11.94 21.85 6.18
N GLY A 111 12.33 20.60 6.47
CA GLY A 111 12.02 19.45 5.64
C GLY A 111 10.52 19.20 5.53
N ALA A 112 9.78 19.36 6.63
CA ALA A 112 8.33 19.21 6.64
C ALA A 112 7.60 20.29 5.80
N GLU A 113 8.05 21.55 5.88
CA GLU A 113 7.52 22.63 5.05
C GLU A 113 7.82 22.41 3.57
N GLU A 114 9.03 21.96 3.22
CA GLU A 114 9.40 21.61 1.85
C GLU A 114 8.55 20.44 1.33
N LEU A 115 8.41 19.35 2.11
CA LEU A 115 7.57 18.21 1.77
C LEU A 115 6.12 18.64 1.52
N LYS A 116 5.54 19.43 2.41
CA LYS A 116 4.18 19.96 2.28
C LYS A 116 4.01 20.79 1.02
N ASN A 117 4.99 21.64 0.70
CA ASN A 117 4.99 22.45 -0.50
C ASN A 117 5.06 21.62 -1.79
N ILE A 118 5.78 20.48 -1.78
CA ILE A 118 5.82 19.57 -2.92
C ILE A 118 4.47 18.88 -3.08
N LEU A 119 3.95 18.27 -2.01
CA LEU A 119 2.72 17.48 -2.04
C LEU A 119 1.49 18.32 -2.42
N SER A 120 1.43 19.60 -1.97
CA SER A 120 0.30 20.50 -2.26
C SER A 120 0.13 20.88 -3.74
N LYS A 121 1.09 20.56 -4.60
CA LYS A 121 1.02 20.83 -6.04
C LYS A 121 0.20 19.81 -6.82
N TYR A 122 -0.21 18.73 -6.17
CA TYR A 122 -0.88 17.61 -6.81
C TYR A 122 -2.22 17.31 -6.13
N GLU A 123 -3.23 16.98 -6.94
CA GLU A 123 -4.58 16.61 -6.46
C GLU A 123 -4.66 15.10 -6.24
N MET A 124 -3.91 14.61 -5.25
CA MET A 124 -3.91 13.19 -4.85
C MET A 124 -3.64 13.06 -3.35
N THR A 125 -3.92 11.92 -2.77
CA THR A 125 -3.59 11.60 -1.39
C THR A 125 -2.27 10.83 -1.31
N TYR A 126 -1.68 10.78 -0.13
CA TYR A 126 -0.38 10.16 0.11
C TYR A 126 -0.46 9.28 1.35
N THR A 127 0.23 8.16 1.31
CA THR A 127 0.41 7.31 2.48
C THR A 127 1.85 6.85 2.62
N ILE A 128 2.24 6.56 3.86
CA ILE A 128 3.47 5.82 4.16
C ILE A 128 3.11 4.43 4.68
N GLU A 129 4.01 3.47 4.51
CA GLU A 129 3.79 2.07 4.90
C GLU A 129 4.90 1.57 5.81
N ASN A 130 4.53 0.73 6.79
CA ASN A 130 5.48 -0.11 7.52
C ASN A 130 5.97 -1.24 6.61
N ASP A 131 7.23 -1.22 6.25
CA ASP A 131 7.84 -2.23 5.39
C ASP A 131 8.51 -3.37 6.17
N GLN A 132 9.30 -4.20 5.48
CA GLN A 132 9.98 -5.36 6.09
C GLN A 132 11.41 -5.03 6.56
N THR A 133 11.84 -3.78 6.46
CA THR A 133 13.21 -3.38 6.81
C THR A 133 13.35 -3.02 8.29
N ASP A 134 14.54 -3.17 8.83
CA ASP A 134 14.85 -2.75 10.20
C ASP A 134 14.67 -1.23 10.39
N GLU A 135 14.78 -0.48 9.30
CA GLU A 135 14.68 0.99 9.31
C GLU A 135 13.23 1.46 9.41
N ASN A 136 12.29 0.85 8.67
CA ASN A 136 10.91 1.35 8.52
C ASN A 136 9.83 0.38 9.02
N GLY A 137 10.18 -0.86 9.34
CA GLY A 137 9.24 -1.91 9.68
C GLY A 137 8.89 -1.98 11.17
N THR A 138 9.57 -1.25 12.05
CA THR A 138 9.34 -1.33 13.50
C THR A 138 8.13 -0.50 13.95
N PHE A 139 7.47 -0.96 15.02
CA PHE A 139 6.37 -0.22 15.63
C PHE A 139 6.81 1.17 16.12
N ALA A 140 8.01 1.27 16.70
CA ALA A 140 8.55 2.53 17.19
C ALA A 140 8.71 3.54 16.07
N CYS A 141 9.38 3.15 14.96
CA CYS A 141 9.57 4.02 13.79
C CYS A 141 8.22 4.48 13.20
N THR A 142 7.28 3.56 13.01
CA THR A 142 5.95 3.88 12.49
C THR A 142 5.21 4.88 13.40
N LYS A 143 5.21 4.64 14.71
CA LYS A 143 4.55 5.51 15.68
C LYS A 143 5.16 6.92 15.70
N GLU A 144 6.49 7.02 15.79
CA GLU A 144 7.21 8.29 15.74
C GLU A 144 6.91 9.04 14.44
N THR A 145 6.88 8.33 13.31
CA THR A 145 6.52 8.93 12.01
C THR A 145 5.12 9.54 12.03
N LEU A 146 4.13 8.82 12.53
CA LEU A 146 2.77 9.31 12.63
C LEU A 146 2.64 10.50 13.60
N GLU A 147 3.48 10.56 14.64
CA GLU A 147 3.58 11.72 15.53
C GLU A 147 4.16 12.93 14.80
N GLN A 148 5.20 12.78 13.97
CA GLN A 148 5.75 13.88 13.16
C GLN A 148 4.75 14.37 12.10
N ILE A 149 4.05 13.45 11.42
CA ILE A 149 2.98 13.79 10.47
C ILE A 149 1.95 14.71 11.14
N ARG A 150 1.47 14.35 12.34
CA ARG A 150 0.52 15.17 13.09
C ARG A 150 1.13 16.49 13.54
N LYS A 151 2.33 16.47 14.10
CA LYS A 151 3.03 17.65 14.62
C LYS A 151 3.19 18.73 13.56
N TYR A 152 3.53 18.35 12.34
CA TYR A 152 3.74 19.31 11.25
C TYR A 152 2.52 19.49 10.34
N GLY A 153 1.42 18.77 10.59
CA GLY A 153 0.21 18.82 9.76
C GLY A 153 0.46 18.44 8.32
N LEU A 154 1.23 17.37 8.12
CA LEU A 154 1.50 16.82 6.78
C LEU A 154 0.24 16.10 6.24
N PRO A 155 -0.10 16.26 4.95
CA PRO A 155 -1.27 15.60 4.35
C PRO A 155 -0.97 14.15 3.96
N ILE A 156 -0.48 13.36 4.93
CA ILE A 156 -0.01 11.99 4.72
C ILE A 156 -0.79 11.06 5.64
N GLY A 157 -1.43 10.04 5.05
CA GLY A 157 -2.11 8.97 5.76
C GLY A 157 -1.19 7.78 6.01
N TYR A 158 -1.77 6.71 6.55
CA TYR A 158 -1.04 5.51 6.89
C TYR A 158 -1.64 4.28 6.19
N THR A 159 -0.80 3.59 5.43
CA THR A 159 -1.04 2.24 4.93
C THR A 159 -0.45 1.25 5.92
N MET A 160 -1.30 0.52 6.63
CA MET A 160 -0.83 -0.57 7.47
C MET A 160 -0.73 -1.85 6.66
N ASP A 161 0.49 -2.33 6.44
CA ASP A 161 0.68 -3.70 5.98
C ASP A 161 0.65 -4.65 7.17
N LEU A 162 -0.31 -5.57 7.14
CA LEU A 162 -0.61 -6.44 8.27
C LEU A 162 0.46 -7.49 8.53
N GLY A 163 1.06 -8.04 7.48
CA GLY A 163 2.04 -9.11 7.60
C GLY A 163 3.46 -8.63 7.85
N ASN A 164 3.80 -7.40 7.45
CA ASN A 164 5.18 -6.90 7.52
C ASN A 164 5.75 -6.86 8.93
N TRP A 165 4.92 -6.71 9.95
CA TRP A 165 5.33 -6.69 11.36
C TRP A 165 6.15 -7.91 11.78
N TYR A 166 5.82 -9.09 11.26
CA TYR A 166 6.52 -10.32 11.65
C TYR A 166 7.99 -10.39 11.19
N TRP A 167 8.37 -9.65 10.13
CA TRP A 167 9.77 -9.56 9.72
C TRP A 167 10.61 -8.80 10.75
N GLN A 168 9.97 -7.89 11.49
CA GLN A 168 10.60 -7.15 12.58
C GLN A 168 10.32 -7.77 13.96
N LYS A 169 9.75 -8.98 13.99
CA LYS A 169 9.37 -9.67 15.24
C LYS A 169 8.39 -8.86 16.09
N GLU A 170 7.63 -7.98 15.44
CA GLU A 170 6.57 -7.19 16.05
C GLU A 170 5.24 -7.95 16.02
N ASP A 171 4.34 -7.62 16.96
CA ASP A 171 3.01 -8.22 17.05
C ASP A 171 2.00 -7.38 16.24
N PRO A 172 1.44 -7.93 15.14
CA PRO A 172 0.47 -7.19 14.33
C PRO A 172 -0.82 -6.83 15.07
N GLU A 173 -1.28 -7.64 16.04
CA GLU A 173 -2.49 -7.33 16.81
C GLU A 173 -2.27 -6.15 17.77
N LYS A 174 -1.10 -6.11 18.41
CA LYS A 174 -0.70 -4.99 19.26
C LYS A 174 -0.53 -3.71 18.44
N SER A 175 0.19 -3.78 17.33
CA SER A 175 0.39 -2.65 16.43
C SER A 175 -0.92 -2.11 15.88
N PHE A 176 -1.81 -3.00 15.45
CA PHE A 176 -3.15 -2.64 15.00
C PHE A 176 -3.96 -1.93 16.10
N LYS A 177 -3.99 -2.48 17.32
CA LYS A 177 -4.73 -1.88 18.44
C LYS A 177 -4.31 -0.44 18.72
N GLU A 178 -3.02 -0.17 18.64
CA GLU A 178 -2.45 1.16 18.92
C GLU A 178 -2.64 2.15 17.75
N LEU A 179 -2.64 1.66 16.50
CA LEU A 179 -2.58 2.51 15.31
C LEU A 179 -3.87 2.55 14.49
N LYS A 180 -4.88 1.72 14.79
CA LYS A 180 -6.07 1.52 13.95
C LYS A 180 -6.81 2.80 13.56
N ASP A 181 -6.86 3.79 14.44
CA ASP A 181 -7.57 5.05 14.22
C ASP A 181 -6.81 6.01 13.27
N GLN A 182 -5.60 5.63 12.85
CA GLN A 182 -4.75 6.38 11.92
C GLN A 182 -4.64 5.69 10.55
N ILE A 183 -5.18 4.46 10.43
CA ILE A 183 -5.12 3.68 9.19
C ILE A 183 -6.09 4.28 8.17
N THR A 184 -5.58 4.57 6.98
CA THR A 184 -6.37 5.00 5.82
C THR A 184 -6.47 3.90 4.77
N ILE A 185 -5.41 3.10 4.64
CA ILE A 185 -5.34 1.93 3.76
C ILE A 185 -4.84 0.74 4.58
N PHE A 186 -5.41 -0.43 4.35
CA PHE A 186 -5.05 -1.66 5.03
C PHE A 186 -4.63 -2.71 4.00
N HIS A 187 -3.33 -2.98 3.92
CA HIS A 187 -2.79 -4.05 3.08
C HIS A 187 -2.94 -5.38 3.78
N LEU A 188 -3.77 -6.22 3.19
CA LEU A 188 -4.18 -7.49 3.73
C LEU A 188 -3.31 -8.62 3.19
N LYS A 189 -2.58 -9.26 4.07
CA LYS A 189 -1.87 -10.52 3.84
C LYS A 189 -1.82 -11.33 5.12
N ASN A 190 -1.52 -12.62 5.02
CA ASN A 190 -1.34 -13.48 6.16
C ASN A 190 0.00 -14.19 6.12
N ILE A 191 0.48 -14.62 7.29
CA ILE A 191 1.83 -15.14 7.50
C ILE A 191 1.74 -16.51 8.17
N ALA A 192 2.56 -17.43 7.72
CA ALA A 192 2.90 -18.66 8.46
C ALA A 192 4.41 -18.70 8.71
N PHE A 193 4.83 -19.54 9.65
CA PHE A 193 6.23 -19.70 9.99
C PHE A 193 6.74 -21.05 9.55
N GLU A 194 7.85 -21.03 8.83
CA GLU A 194 8.65 -22.21 8.52
C GLU A 194 10.03 -22.04 9.12
N ASN A 195 10.44 -22.95 10.03
CA ASN A 195 11.69 -22.85 10.78
C ASN A 195 11.92 -21.45 11.41
N GLU A 196 10.88 -20.93 12.08
CA GLU A 196 10.86 -19.61 12.74
C GLU A 196 10.98 -18.40 11.78
N LYS A 197 10.98 -18.62 10.47
CA LYS A 197 10.99 -17.54 9.48
C LYS A 197 9.59 -17.25 8.99
N PRO A 198 9.17 -15.97 8.96
CA PRO A 198 7.87 -15.61 8.41
C PRO A 198 7.86 -15.81 6.90
N GLY A 199 6.76 -16.33 6.39
CA GLY A 199 6.46 -16.46 4.97
C GLY A 199 5.02 -16.07 4.70
N THR A 200 4.75 -15.42 3.58
CA THR A 200 3.40 -15.03 3.17
C THR A 200 2.63 -16.25 2.67
N VAL A 201 1.40 -16.41 3.14
CA VAL A 201 0.50 -17.51 2.79
C VAL A 201 -0.90 -16.98 2.44
N MET A 202 -1.80 -17.86 1.97
CA MET A 202 -3.20 -17.50 1.76
C MET A 202 -3.85 -17.06 3.07
N LEU A 203 -4.91 -16.26 2.99
CA LEU A 203 -5.53 -15.62 4.15
C LEU A 203 -6.00 -16.61 5.23
N GLU A 204 -6.50 -17.77 4.83
CA GLU A 204 -7.00 -18.80 5.77
C GLU A 204 -5.88 -19.70 6.33
N ASP A 205 -4.67 -19.68 5.73
CA ASP A 205 -3.57 -20.57 6.11
C ASP A 205 -2.59 -19.93 7.09
N GLY A 206 -2.80 -18.67 7.44
CA GLY A 206 -1.89 -17.93 8.30
C GLY A 206 -2.36 -17.77 9.74
N VAL A 207 -1.49 -17.16 10.55
CA VAL A 207 -1.70 -17.02 12.01
C VAL A 207 -2.37 -15.72 12.42
N ILE A 208 -2.51 -14.75 11.51
CA ILE A 208 -3.06 -13.42 11.84
C ILE A 208 -4.59 -13.48 11.80
N PRO A 209 -5.29 -13.05 12.86
CA PRO A 209 -6.76 -13.05 12.90
C PRO A 209 -7.36 -11.84 12.16
N TRP A 210 -7.01 -11.69 10.89
CA TRP A 210 -7.30 -10.53 10.04
C TRP A 210 -8.80 -10.18 9.95
N LYS A 211 -9.71 -11.18 9.97
CA LYS A 211 -11.16 -10.94 9.96
C LYS A 211 -11.60 -10.06 11.13
N LYS A 212 -11.11 -10.38 12.34
CA LYS A 212 -11.40 -9.57 13.54
C LYS A 212 -10.81 -8.16 13.49
N MET A 213 -9.76 -7.96 12.68
CA MET A 213 -9.16 -6.65 12.50
C MET A 213 -9.99 -5.82 11.52
N ILE A 214 -10.38 -6.39 10.38
CA ILE A 214 -11.27 -5.71 9.40
C ILE A 214 -12.57 -5.24 10.05
N GLU A 215 -13.19 -6.06 10.91
CA GLU A 215 -14.42 -5.69 11.64
C GLU A 215 -14.27 -4.41 12.48
N LYS A 216 -13.05 -4.09 12.93
CA LYS A 216 -12.73 -2.93 13.76
C LYS A 216 -12.25 -1.72 13.00
N LEU A 217 -12.03 -1.83 11.68
CA LEU A 217 -11.64 -0.71 10.83
C LEU A 217 -12.84 0.22 10.58
N GLY A 218 -12.56 1.51 10.42
CA GLY A 218 -13.52 2.49 9.91
C GLY A 218 -14.03 2.12 8.50
N ASN A 219 -15.24 2.54 8.17
CA ASN A 219 -15.82 2.23 6.86
C ASN A 219 -15.10 2.93 5.70
N GLU A 220 -14.41 4.03 5.98
CA GLU A 220 -13.63 4.82 5.03
C GLU A 220 -12.28 4.18 4.67
N VAL A 221 -11.77 3.26 5.49
CA VAL A 221 -10.50 2.57 5.25
C VAL A 221 -10.62 1.68 4.01
N LYS A 222 -9.66 1.79 3.11
CA LYS A 222 -9.57 0.91 1.94
C LYS A 222 -8.80 -0.36 2.30
N VAL A 223 -9.32 -1.51 1.93
CA VAL A 223 -8.68 -2.81 2.18
C VAL A 223 -8.18 -3.37 0.87
N LEU A 224 -6.88 -3.59 0.73
CA LEU A 224 -6.28 -4.13 -0.48
C LEU A 224 -5.61 -5.47 -0.21
N ILE A 225 -5.91 -6.48 -1.02
CA ILE A 225 -5.18 -7.75 -1.00
C ILE A 225 -3.81 -7.51 -1.62
N GLU A 226 -2.74 -7.78 -0.86
CA GLU A 226 -1.35 -7.54 -1.29
C GLU A 226 -0.44 -8.71 -0.93
N TYR A 227 -0.48 -9.78 -1.71
CA TYR A 227 0.50 -10.86 -1.67
C TYR A 227 0.47 -11.68 -2.96
N PRO A 228 1.61 -12.27 -3.36
CA PRO A 228 1.68 -13.13 -4.54
C PRO A 228 0.80 -14.36 -4.37
N MET A 229 0.07 -14.74 -5.43
CA MET A 229 -0.70 -15.97 -5.47
C MET A 229 -0.88 -16.47 -6.91
N ASP A 230 -1.28 -17.74 -7.05
CA ASP A 230 -1.70 -18.28 -8.32
C ASP A 230 -2.98 -17.59 -8.78
N GLU A 231 -3.06 -17.25 -10.06
CA GLU A 231 -4.20 -16.49 -10.62
C GLU A 231 -5.56 -17.16 -10.34
N GLU A 232 -5.59 -18.50 -10.36
CA GLU A 232 -6.78 -19.30 -10.07
C GLU A 232 -7.31 -19.09 -8.65
N LYS A 233 -6.48 -18.60 -7.73
CA LYS A 233 -6.83 -18.35 -6.33
C LYS A 233 -7.37 -16.94 -6.07
N ILE A 234 -7.17 -16.01 -7.00
CA ILE A 234 -7.54 -14.60 -6.78
C ILE A 234 -9.03 -14.44 -6.50
N ALA A 235 -9.87 -15.12 -7.29
CA ALA A 235 -11.34 -15.07 -7.11
C ALA A 235 -11.76 -15.59 -5.73
N ASP A 236 -11.21 -16.72 -5.30
CA ASP A 236 -11.50 -17.30 -3.98
C ASP A 236 -11.07 -16.36 -2.85
N GLN A 237 -9.88 -15.76 -2.95
CA GLN A 237 -9.40 -14.82 -1.92
C GLN A 237 -10.25 -13.54 -1.86
N ILE A 238 -10.72 -13.05 -2.99
CA ILE A 238 -11.67 -11.91 -3.04
C ILE A 238 -12.97 -12.26 -2.31
N GLU A 239 -13.55 -13.44 -2.55
CA GLU A 239 -14.81 -13.86 -1.91
C GLU A 239 -14.62 -14.06 -0.40
N ILE A 240 -13.52 -14.69 0.05
CA ILE A 240 -13.19 -14.84 1.46
C ILE A 240 -13.15 -13.47 2.18
N VAL A 241 -12.57 -12.45 1.53
CA VAL A 241 -12.53 -11.10 2.10
C VAL A 241 -13.89 -10.42 2.07
N LYS A 242 -14.67 -10.55 0.99
CA LYS A 242 -16.04 -10.01 0.91
C LYS A 242 -16.98 -10.60 1.97
N GLU A 243 -16.80 -11.86 2.31
CA GLU A 243 -17.57 -12.55 3.35
C GLU A 243 -17.15 -12.17 4.78
N ALA A 244 -15.96 -11.60 4.97
CA ALA A 244 -15.51 -11.13 6.28
C ALA A 244 -16.41 -9.97 6.74
N LYS A 245 -17.06 -10.17 7.90
CA LYS A 245 -18.01 -9.22 8.51
C LYS A 245 -17.51 -8.78 9.87
#